data_3757dcf399a687af22db049d322214e3
#
_entry.id   3757dcf399a687af22db049d322214e3
#
_cell.length_a   1.000
_cell.length_b   1.000
_cell.length_c   1.000
_cell.angle_alpha   90.00
_cell.angle_beta   90.00
_cell.angle_gamma   90.00
#
_symmetry.space_group_name_H-M   'P 1'
#
loop_
_entity.id
_entity.type
_entity.pdbx_description
1 polymer ?
#
loop_
_entity_poly.entity_id
_entity_poly.type
_entity_poly.pdbx_seq_one_letter_code
_entity_poly.pdbx_strand_id
1 'polypeptide(L)'
;MAHFGPKLEQEYQRKADLQREVLEHLKLYSPKKWDALYTHFAIDRQTNIQPVLRALKDARYVEVSEDQDQIVRITASGLRQLE
;
A
#
# COMPACT_ATOMS: atom_id res chain seq x y z
N MET A 1 9.42 -11.19 -31.57
CA MET A 1 9.14 -12.04 -30.43
C MET A 1 8.69 -11.19 -29.25
N ALA A 2 7.53 -11.42 -28.77
CA ALA A 2 6.99 -10.60 -27.69
C ALA A 2 7.54 -11.05 -26.33
N HIS A 3 8.05 -10.10 -25.58
CA HIS A 3 8.53 -10.34 -24.22
C HIS A 3 7.71 -9.58 -23.19
N PHE A 4 6.41 -9.45 -23.50
CA PHE A 4 5.53 -8.70 -22.62
C PHE A 4 5.19 -9.46 -21.35
N GLY A 5 5.15 -10.79 -21.41
CA GLY A 5 4.80 -11.62 -20.27
C GLY A 5 5.68 -11.39 -19.06
N PRO A 6 7.02 -11.53 -19.18
CA PRO A 6 7.92 -11.30 -18.05
C PRO A 6 7.80 -9.89 -17.49
N LYS A 7 7.62 -8.91 -18.37
CA LYS A 7 7.49 -7.52 -17.92
C LYS A 7 6.19 -7.30 -17.16
N LEU A 8 5.09 -7.90 -17.63
CA LEU A 8 3.81 -7.83 -16.94
C LEU A 8 3.88 -8.52 -15.58
N GLU A 9 4.52 -9.68 -15.52
CA GLU A 9 4.70 -10.38 -14.25
C GLU A 9 5.46 -9.55 -13.24
N GLN A 10 6.50 -8.84 -13.68
CA GLN A 10 7.25 -7.95 -12.81
C GLN A 10 6.40 -6.81 -12.30
N GLU A 11 5.53 -6.25 -13.13
CA GLU A 11 4.63 -5.18 -12.71
C GLU A 11 3.62 -5.64 -11.68
N TYR A 12 3.00 -6.81 -11.91
CA TYR A 12 2.06 -7.38 -10.95
C TYR A 12 2.74 -7.72 -9.64
N GLN A 13 3.91 -8.32 -9.70
CA GLN A 13 4.67 -8.68 -8.53
C GLN A 13 5.09 -7.43 -7.73
N ARG A 14 5.48 -6.37 -8.45
CA ARG A 14 5.85 -5.11 -7.81
C ARG A 14 4.67 -4.50 -7.07
N LYS A 15 3.46 -4.54 -7.63
CA LYS A 15 2.27 -4.04 -6.96
C LYS A 15 1.96 -4.85 -5.70
N ALA A 16 2.03 -6.17 -5.80
CA ALA A 16 1.81 -7.05 -4.66
C ALA A 16 2.84 -6.80 -3.57
N ASP A 17 4.10 -6.63 -3.95
CA ASP A 17 5.17 -6.34 -3.00
C ASP A 17 4.96 -4.98 -2.32
N LEU A 18 4.54 -3.97 -3.07
CA LEU A 18 4.25 -2.66 -2.50
C LEU A 18 3.07 -2.70 -1.54
N GLN A 19 2.00 -3.43 -1.88
CA GLN A 19 0.87 -3.60 -0.98
C GLN A 19 1.33 -4.22 0.33
N ARG A 20 2.13 -5.27 0.25
CA ARG A 20 2.66 -5.93 1.43
C ARG A 20 3.55 -5.00 2.24
N GLU A 21 4.44 -4.26 1.60
CA GLU A 21 5.31 -3.31 2.29
C GLU A 21 4.53 -2.23 3.02
N VAL A 22 3.47 -1.71 2.39
CA VAL A 22 2.61 -0.72 3.04
C VAL A 22 1.92 -1.32 4.26
N LEU A 23 1.40 -2.54 4.13
CA LEU A 23 0.76 -3.22 5.27
C LEU A 23 1.75 -3.50 6.39
N GLU A 24 2.96 -3.94 6.06
CA GLU A 24 4.01 -4.16 7.06
C GLU A 24 4.39 -2.87 7.77
N HIS A 25 4.49 -1.79 7.03
CA HIS A 25 4.78 -0.48 7.61
C HIS A 25 3.67 -0.07 8.58
N LEU A 26 2.41 -0.24 8.18
CA LEU A 26 1.27 0.09 9.04
C LEU A 26 1.17 -0.83 10.25
N LYS A 27 1.55 -2.11 10.10
CA LYS A 27 1.60 -3.02 11.24
C LYS A 27 2.48 -2.47 12.35
N LEU A 28 3.59 -1.84 11.99
CA LEU A 28 4.54 -1.28 12.94
C LEU A 28 4.18 0.12 13.40
N TYR A 29 3.60 0.95 12.52
CA TYR A 29 3.46 2.38 12.75
C TYR A 29 2.03 2.91 12.63
N SER A 30 1.03 2.03 12.52
CA SER A 30 -0.36 2.45 12.47
C SER A 30 -0.77 3.13 13.80
N PRO A 31 -1.57 4.21 13.77
CA PRO A 31 -2.09 4.88 12.58
C PRO A 31 -1.09 5.85 11.96
N LYS A 32 -1.25 6.11 10.65
CA LYS A 32 -0.41 7.05 9.92
C LYS A 32 -1.28 7.93 9.03
N LYS A 33 -0.86 9.18 8.80
CA LYS A 33 -1.54 10.04 7.85
C LYS A 33 -1.27 9.56 6.43
N TRP A 34 -2.28 9.68 5.57
CA TRP A 34 -2.15 9.34 4.14
C TRP A 34 -0.95 10.04 3.51
N ASP A 35 -0.83 11.37 3.75
CA ASP A 35 0.25 12.15 3.19
C ASP A 35 1.62 11.68 3.69
N ALA A 36 1.70 11.29 4.96
CA ALA A 36 2.94 10.78 5.52
C ALA A 36 3.36 9.46 4.85
N LEU A 37 2.40 8.57 4.61
CA LEU A 37 2.66 7.33 3.89
C LEU A 37 3.09 7.60 2.45
N TYR A 38 2.37 8.47 1.77
CA TYR A 38 2.69 8.83 0.41
C TYR A 38 4.11 9.38 0.29
N THR A 39 4.45 10.33 1.16
CA THR A 39 5.77 10.95 1.15
C THR A 39 6.88 9.96 1.47
N HIS A 40 6.64 9.11 2.48
CA HIS A 40 7.62 8.10 2.87
C HIS A 40 8.00 7.20 1.70
N PHE A 41 6.99 6.63 1.02
CA PHE A 41 7.25 5.71 -0.08
C PHE A 41 7.70 6.42 -1.35
N ALA A 42 7.28 7.67 -1.57
CA ALA A 42 7.75 8.45 -2.70
C ALA A 42 9.26 8.73 -2.60
N ILE A 43 9.74 9.03 -1.42
CA ILE A 43 11.16 9.29 -1.18
C ILE A 43 11.95 7.98 -1.16
N ASP A 44 11.49 7.02 -0.35
CA ASP A 44 12.23 5.78 -0.09
C ASP A 44 12.25 4.87 -1.32
N ARG A 45 11.14 4.74 -2.02
CA ARG A 45 10.99 3.83 -3.17
C ARG A 45 10.85 4.54 -4.50
N GLN A 46 10.84 5.86 -4.50
CA GLN A 46 10.66 6.67 -5.72
C GLN A 46 9.42 6.22 -6.51
N THR A 47 8.35 5.92 -5.79
CA THR A 47 7.15 5.39 -6.43
C THR A 47 5.89 6.07 -5.88
N ASN A 48 4.85 6.11 -6.70
CA ASN A 48 3.56 6.65 -6.32
C ASN A 48 2.71 5.52 -5.75
N ILE A 49 2.45 5.54 -4.44
CA ILE A 49 1.67 4.51 -3.78
C ILE A 49 0.18 4.84 -3.69
N GLN A 50 -0.28 5.96 -4.25
CA GLN A 50 -1.70 6.30 -4.19
C GLN A 50 -2.59 5.19 -4.75
N PRO A 51 -2.29 4.60 -5.93
CA PRO A 51 -3.10 3.47 -6.40
C PRO A 51 -3.06 2.27 -5.46
N VAL A 52 -1.91 2.02 -4.83
CA VAL A 52 -1.76 0.93 -3.86
C VAL A 52 -2.61 1.19 -2.63
N LEU A 53 -2.58 2.41 -2.09
CA LEU A 53 -3.38 2.78 -0.93
C LEU A 53 -4.87 2.67 -1.22
N ARG A 54 -5.30 3.11 -2.41
CA ARG A 54 -6.70 2.97 -2.82
C ARG A 54 -7.13 1.52 -2.92
N ALA A 55 -6.27 0.67 -3.49
CA ALA A 55 -6.55 -0.75 -3.59
C ALA A 55 -6.68 -1.40 -2.21
N LEU A 56 -5.81 -1.03 -1.27
CA LEU A 56 -5.87 -1.53 0.10
C LEU A 56 -7.14 -1.06 0.81
N LYS A 57 -7.54 0.19 0.58
CA LYS A 57 -8.78 0.73 1.13
C LYS A 57 -9.99 0.00 0.56
N ASP A 58 -10.02 -0.21 -0.75
CA ASP A 58 -11.13 -0.90 -1.42
C ASP A 58 -11.25 -2.34 -0.95
N ALA A 59 -10.13 -2.99 -0.71
CA ALA A 59 -10.12 -4.36 -0.19
C ALA A 59 -10.39 -4.42 1.32
N ARG A 60 -10.50 -3.27 1.98
CA ARG A 60 -10.73 -3.15 3.43
C ARG A 60 -9.58 -3.70 4.27
N TYR A 61 -8.39 -3.72 3.71
CA TYR A 61 -7.19 -4.06 4.47
C TYR A 61 -6.71 -2.88 5.31
N VAL A 62 -7.13 -1.66 4.94
CA VAL A 62 -6.90 -0.46 5.72
C VAL A 62 -8.20 0.33 5.80
N GLU A 63 -8.34 1.12 6.86
CA GLU A 63 -9.41 2.10 7.02
C GLU A 63 -8.79 3.48 6.95
N VAL A 64 -9.51 4.39 6.28
CA VAL A 64 -9.07 5.78 6.16
C VAL A 64 -10.16 6.67 6.75
N SER A 65 -9.77 7.54 7.68
CA SER A 65 -10.72 8.49 8.27
C SER A 65 -11.20 9.47 7.21
N GLU A 66 -12.44 9.95 7.37
CA GLU A 66 -13.05 10.88 6.42
C GLU A 66 -12.72 12.34 6.70
N ASP A 67 -11.93 12.61 7.74
CA ASP A 67 -11.55 13.97 8.07
C ASP A 67 -10.41 14.48 7.17
N GLN A 68 -9.98 15.72 7.39
CA GLN A 68 -8.94 16.33 6.58
C GLN A 68 -7.59 15.64 6.70
N ASP A 69 -7.34 15.00 7.85
CA ASP A 69 -6.06 14.37 8.11
C ASP A 69 -5.91 13.01 7.43
N GLN A 70 -7.03 12.38 7.06
CA GLN A 70 -7.02 11.08 6.37
C GLN A 70 -6.09 10.09 7.06
N ILE A 71 -6.44 9.74 8.29
CA ILE A 71 -5.64 8.79 9.09
C ILE A 71 -5.88 7.38 8.56
N VAL A 72 -4.81 6.68 8.25
CA VAL A 72 -4.83 5.32 7.72
C VAL A 72 -4.50 4.34 8.84
N ARG A 73 -5.37 3.34 9.01
CA ARG A 73 -5.19 2.29 10.02
C ARG A 73 -5.27 0.93 9.36
N ILE A 74 -4.39 0.02 9.76
CA ILE A 74 -4.49 -1.35 9.28
C ILE A 74 -5.65 -2.06 9.99
N THR A 75 -6.41 -2.86 9.24
CA THR A 75 -7.52 -3.63 9.78
C THR A 75 -7.07 -5.04 10.16
N ALA A 76 -7.96 -5.79 10.82
CA ALA A 76 -7.71 -7.20 11.09
C ALA A 76 -7.50 -7.97 9.79
N SER A 77 -8.28 -7.66 8.75
CA SER A 77 -8.11 -8.28 7.44
C SER A 77 -6.74 -7.96 6.83
N GLY A 78 -6.27 -6.72 7.00
CA GLY A 78 -4.94 -6.33 6.54
C GLY A 78 -3.84 -7.09 7.26
N LEU A 79 -3.97 -7.26 8.57
CA LEU A 79 -3.00 -8.03 9.36
C LEU A 79 -2.94 -9.49 8.90
N ARG A 80 -4.09 -10.06 8.54
CA ARG A 80 -4.15 -11.45 8.04
C ARG A 80 -3.36 -11.62 6.75
N GLN A 81 -3.27 -10.58 5.94
CA GLN A 81 -2.51 -10.65 4.70
C GLN A 81 -1.01 -10.82 4.94
N LEU A 82 -0.55 -10.52 6.14
CA LEU A 82 0.85 -10.62 6.52
C LEU A 82 1.21 -11.93 7.23
N GLU A 83 0.21 -12.76 7.48
CA GLU A 83 0.42 -14.06 8.10
C GLU A 83 0.92 -15.11 7.12
#